data_0b957cae8a8ceb4c60377bc0ae876e92
#
_entry.id   0b957cae8a8ceb4c60377bc0ae876e92
#
_cell.length_a   1.000
_cell.length_b   1.000
_cell.length_c   1.000
_cell.angle_alpha   90.00
_cell.angle_beta   90.00
_cell.angle_gamma   90.00
#
_symmetry.space_group_name_H-M   'P 1'
#
loop_
_entity.id
_entity.type
_entity.pdbx_description
1 polymer ?
#
loop_
_entity_poly.entity_id
_entity_poly.type
_entity_poly.pdbx_seq_one_letter_code
_entity_poly.pdbx_strand_id
1 'polypeptide(L)'
;MAIETQWVLDDEHLTRLCAEWRQLPYVAVDTEFMRVDTFYPIAGLIQVGDGRRAYLIDPLSVRDWTAFAALLQDPAVVKVLHACSEDLEVLLRLTGSLPQPLFDTQLAAGYLNIGFSMGYSRLVQAVLGIELPKGETRSDWLQRPLSDMQVRYAAEDAQHLAELYEALLPKLSEDKRAWVLEDGVELVANLQRESDPDEAYRDVKQAWRLKPQQLAVLKVLTAWRERQARARNQPRNRVLREASLWPLARTQPRDLVTLARIEDMHPRTVRQDGELLLEMIREAAATPEQDWPAPLPEPLPLEVSSVLKKLRAVGQREAQALDIAPELMLRKKTLEALLKSGYPDGPYELPESLRGWRRERMGQALLDALEKRP
;
A
#
# COMPACT_ATOMS: atom_id res chain seq x y z
N MET A 1 -0.17 -33.17 9.77
CA MET A 1 -0.38 -33.97 8.53
C MET A 1 0.33 -33.25 7.41
N ALA A 2 0.83 -33.98 6.36
CA ALA A 2 1.42 -33.31 5.21
C ALA A 2 0.30 -32.54 4.47
N ILE A 3 0.57 -31.28 4.08
CA ILE A 3 -0.36 -30.45 3.31
C ILE A 3 -0.48 -31.04 1.91
N GLU A 4 -1.70 -31.31 1.47
CA GLU A 4 -1.94 -31.76 0.10
C GLU A 4 -1.69 -30.59 -0.85
N THR A 5 -0.61 -30.69 -1.62
CA THR A 5 -0.16 -29.63 -2.51
C THR A 5 -0.37 -30.00 -3.96
N GLN A 6 -0.93 -29.10 -4.77
CA GLN A 6 -1.19 -29.31 -6.19
C GLN A 6 -0.59 -28.18 -7.03
N TRP A 7 0.22 -28.55 -8.04
CA TRP A 7 0.73 -27.60 -9.02
C TRP A 7 -0.30 -27.28 -10.10
N VAL A 8 -0.31 -26.03 -10.54
CA VAL A 8 -1.10 -25.51 -11.65
C VAL A 8 -0.14 -24.91 -12.66
N LEU A 9 0.06 -25.59 -13.79
CA LEU A 9 1.10 -25.27 -14.78
C LEU A 9 0.55 -24.90 -16.16
N ASP A 10 -0.79 -24.92 -16.32
CA ASP A 10 -1.45 -24.61 -17.60
C ASP A 10 -2.78 -23.89 -17.41
N ASP A 11 -3.24 -23.25 -18.46
CA ASP A 11 -4.44 -22.39 -18.49
C ASP A 11 -5.73 -23.18 -18.30
N GLU A 12 -5.82 -24.40 -18.85
CA GLU A 12 -7.02 -25.24 -18.76
C GLU A 12 -7.25 -25.72 -17.32
N HIS A 13 -6.16 -26.14 -16.65
CA HIS A 13 -6.18 -26.54 -15.26
C HIS A 13 -6.58 -25.37 -14.36
N LEU A 14 -6.00 -24.17 -14.56
CA LEU A 14 -6.38 -22.98 -13.81
C LEU A 14 -7.87 -22.64 -14.00
N THR A 15 -8.34 -22.66 -15.25
CA THR A 15 -9.73 -22.33 -15.57
C THR A 15 -10.71 -23.26 -14.86
N ARG A 16 -10.43 -24.57 -14.84
CA ARG A 16 -11.24 -25.56 -14.14
C ARG A 16 -11.26 -25.31 -12.64
N LEU A 17 -10.10 -25.10 -12.03
CA LEU A 17 -10.01 -24.80 -10.59
C LEU A 17 -10.72 -23.50 -10.20
N CYS A 18 -10.60 -22.46 -11.01
CA CYS A 18 -11.34 -21.22 -10.78
C CYS A 18 -12.86 -21.44 -10.76
N ALA A 19 -13.38 -22.30 -11.64
CA ALA A 19 -14.79 -22.67 -11.62
C ALA A 19 -15.20 -23.44 -10.35
N GLU A 20 -14.32 -24.28 -9.83
CA GLU A 20 -14.53 -24.99 -8.55
C GLU A 20 -14.46 -24.02 -7.37
N TRP A 21 -13.44 -23.15 -7.31
CA TRP A 21 -13.27 -22.16 -6.24
C TRP A 21 -14.41 -21.13 -6.17
N ARG A 22 -15.03 -20.82 -7.29
CA ARG A 22 -16.23 -19.95 -7.31
C ARG A 22 -17.45 -20.55 -6.64
N GLN A 23 -17.42 -21.83 -6.27
CA GLN A 23 -18.46 -22.51 -5.48
C GLN A 23 -18.16 -22.48 -3.96
N LEU A 24 -16.98 -21.96 -3.58
CA LEU A 24 -16.56 -21.87 -2.19
C LEU A 24 -16.96 -20.51 -1.59
N PRO A 25 -17.15 -20.42 -0.27
CA PRO A 25 -17.41 -19.13 0.39
C PRO A 25 -16.20 -18.22 0.43
N TYR A 26 -14.98 -18.75 0.33
CA TYR A 26 -13.73 -18.02 0.31
C TYR A 26 -12.61 -18.80 -0.37
N VAL A 27 -11.55 -18.09 -0.72
CA VAL A 27 -10.23 -18.61 -1.05
C VAL A 27 -9.16 -17.77 -0.37
N ALA A 28 -8.15 -18.42 0.21
CA ALA A 28 -6.95 -17.75 0.67
C ALA A 28 -6.00 -17.55 -0.51
N VAL A 29 -5.42 -16.36 -0.65
CA VAL A 29 -4.51 -16.03 -1.74
C VAL A 29 -3.26 -15.39 -1.16
N ASP A 30 -2.10 -15.88 -1.60
CA ASP A 30 -0.81 -15.32 -1.26
C ASP A 30 0.05 -15.21 -2.53
N THR A 31 1.10 -14.39 -2.51
CA THR A 31 1.95 -14.20 -3.68
C THR A 31 3.43 -14.14 -3.32
N GLU A 32 4.24 -14.78 -4.17
CA GLU A 32 5.69 -14.59 -4.12
C GLU A 32 6.17 -13.90 -5.39
N PHE A 33 7.03 -12.91 -5.23
CA PHE A 33 7.46 -12.06 -6.33
C PHE A 33 8.89 -11.54 -6.15
N MET A 34 9.47 -11.06 -7.25
CA MET A 34 10.75 -10.36 -7.25
C MET A 34 10.56 -8.88 -7.57
N ARG A 35 11.16 -8.01 -6.74
CA ARG A 35 11.17 -6.55 -6.94
C ARG A 35 12.49 -5.95 -6.48
N VAL A 36 13.57 -6.25 -7.17
CA VAL A 36 14.91 -5.76 -6.83
C VAL A 36 15.30 -4.59 -7.73
N ASP A 37 15.17 -4.77 -9.03
CA ASP A 37 15.67 -3.87 -10.06
C ASP A 37 14.57 -3.31 -10.95
N THR A 38 13.31 -3.57 -10.63
CA THR A 38 12.14 -3.17 -11.39
C THR A 38 11.26 -2.20 -10.63
N PHE A 39 10.47 -1.41 -11.35
CA PHE A 39 9.40 -0.59 -10.77
C PHE A 39 8.23 -1.45 -10.34
N TYR A 40 7.80 -2.36 -11.22
CA TYR A 40 6.72 -3.29 -10.96
C TYR A 40 7.23 -4.63 -10.41
N PRO A 41 6.48 -5.27 -9.53
CA PRO A 41 6.79 -6.61 -9.07
C PRO A 41 6.68 -7.60 -10.25
N ILE A 42 7.50 -8.64 -10.22
CA ILE A 42 7.45 -9.75 -11.16
C ILE A 42 6.94 -10.95 -10.39
N ALA A 43 5.74 -11.43 -10.71
CA ALA A 43 5.14 -12.58 -10.05
C ALA A 43 6.02 -13.83 -10.23
N GLY A 44 6.36 -14.49 -9.15
CA GLY A 44 7.14 -15.74 -9.11
C GLY A 44 6.28 -16.96 -8.80
N LEU A 45 5.26 -16.80 -7.93
CA LEU A 45 4.31 -17.84 -7.58
C LEU A 45 3.01 -17.19 -7.07
N ILE A 46 1.87 -17.81 -7.38
CA ILE A 46 0.58 -17.47 -6.75
C ILE A 46 0.12 -18.70 -5.99
N GLN A 47 -0.20 -18.53 -4.73
CA GLN A 47 -0.72 -19.58 -3.88
C GLN A 47 -2.20 -19.39 -3.65
N VAL A 48 -2.96 -20.48 -3.71
CA VAL A 48 -4.37 -20.52 -3.34
C VAL A 48 -4.61 -21.63 -2.33
N GLY A 49 -5.24 -21.28 -1.20
CA GLY A 49 -5.73 -22.24 -0.21
C GLY A 49 -7.25 -22.29 -0.24
N ASP A 50 -7.82 -23.49 -0.37
CA ASP A 50 -9.27 -23.71 -0.38
C ASP A 50 -9.82 -24.25 0.95
N GLY A 51 -8.98 -24.25 2.00
CA GLY A 51 -9.27 -24.84 3.31
C GLY A 51 -9.00 -26.34 3.40
N ARG A 52 -8.67 -27.00 2.28
CA ARG A 52 -8.32 -28.43 2.22
C ARG A 52 -6.97 -28.69 1.60
N ARG A 53 -6.61 -27.91 0.58
CA ARG A 53 -5.43 -28.06 -0.24
C ARG A 53 -4.76 -26.70 -0.45
N ALA A 54 -3.47 -26.78 -0.73
CA ALA A 54 -2.70 -25.64 -1.24
C ALA A 54 -2.42 -25.85 -2.74
N TYR A 55 -2.73 -24.86 -3.54
CA TYR A 55 -2.46 -24.84 -4.99
C TYR A 55 -1.35 -23.85 -5.28
N LEU A 56 -0.35 -24.29 -6.03
CA LEU A 56 0.80 -23.51 -6.44
C LEU A 56 0.70 -23.23 -7.94
N ILE A 57 0.31 -22.03 -8.28
CA ILE A 57 0.10 -21.60 -9.67
C ILE A 57 1.39 -20.96 -10.16
N ASP A 58 1.98 -21.50 -11.22
CA ASP A 58 3.20 -20.98 -11.82
C ASP A 58 2.91 -19.88 -12.86
N PRO A 59 3.17 -18.60 -12.57
CA PRO A 59 2.91 -17.51 -13.51
C PRO A 59 3.89 -17.50 -14.69
N LEU A 60 4.96 -18.30 -14.65
CA LEU A 60 5.86 -18.47 -15.79
C LEU A 60 5.32 -19.47 -16.82
N SER A 61 4.40 -20.33 -16.42
CA SER A 61 3.77 -21.37 -17.26
C SER A 61 2.36 -20.96 -17.71
N VAL A 62 1.54 -20.45 -16.79
CA VAL A 62 0.17 -19.97 -17.07
C VAL A 62 0.23 -18.64 -17.86
N ARG A 63 -0.61 -18.52 -18.89
CA ARG A 63 -0.67 -17.35 -19.77
C ARG A 63 -2.02 -16.63 -19.73
N ASP A 64 -3.10 -17.39 -19.59
CA ASP A 64 -4.47 -16.84 -19.52
C ASP A 64 -4.94 -16.75 -18.06
N TRP A 65 -5.04 -15.52 -17.58
CA TRP A 65 -5.49 -15.19 -16.23
C TRP A 65 -6.96 -14.78 -16.16
N THR A 66 -7.71 -14.89 -17.26
CA THR A 66 -9.10 -14.40 -17.34
C THR A 66 -10.01 -15.05 -16.30
N ALA A 67 -9.91 -16.37 -16.13
CA ALA A 67 -10.71 -17.10 -15.15
C ALA A 67 -10.36 -16.72 -13.70
N PHE A 68 -9.07 -16.50 -13.43
CA PHE A 68 -8.60 -16.07 -12.10
C PHE A 68 -8.99 -14.62 -11.82
N ALA A 69 -8.90 -13.74 -12.80
CA ALA A 69 -9.41 -12.36 -12.71
C ALA A 69 -10.91 -12.32 -12.38
N ALA A 70 -11.70 -13.20 -13.01
CA ALA A 70 -13.13 -13.33 -12.72
C ALA A 70 -13.39 -13.85 -11.29
N LEU A 71 -12.57 -14.78 -10.79
CA LEU A 71 -12.63 -15.24 -9.38
C LEU A 71 -12.29 -14.10 -8.42
N LEU A 72 -11.25 -13.31 -8.70
CA LEU A 72 -10.87 -12.18 -7.84
C LEU A 72 -12.01 -11.17 -7.69
N GLN A 73 -12.82 -10.97 -8.72
CA GLN A 73 -13.94 -10.03 -8.73
C GLN A 73 -15.28 -10.65 -8.33
N ASP A 74 -15.37 -11.97 -8.11
CA ASP A 74 -16.61 -12.62 -7.76
C ASP A 74 -17.10 -12.19 -6.35
N PRO A 75 -18.24 -11.49 -6.23
CA PRO A 75 -18.73 -10.98 -4.96
C PRO A 75 -19.20 -12.10 -4.00
N ALA A 76 -19.44 -13.31 -4.51
CA ALA A 76 -19.87 -14.46 -3.70
C ALA A 76 -18.69 -15.12 -2.97
N VAL A 77 -17.45 -14.89 -3.41
CA VAL A 77 -16.25 -15.53 -2.87
C VAL A 77 -15.39 -14.50 -2.15
N VAL A 78 -15.14 -14.65 -0.87
CA VAL A 78 -14.22 -13.80 -0.12
C VAL A 78 -12.77 -14.16 -0.46
N LYS A 79 -11.98 -13.19 -0.86
CA LYS A 79 -10.52 -13.35 -1.04
C LYS A 79 -9.82 -12.97 0.24
N VAL A 80 -9.17 -13.95 0.85
CA VAL A 80 -8.44 -13.81 2.12
C VAL A 80 -6.97 -13.61 1.84
N LEU A 81 -6.41 -12.51 2.34
CA LEU A 81 -4.99 -12.19 2.24
C LEU A 81 -4.46 -11.75 3.62
N HIS A 82 -3.15 -11.51 3.72
CA HIS A 82 -2.50 -10.98 4.93
C HIS A 82 -1.57 -9.82 4.61
N ALA A 83 -1.82 -8.64 5.20
CA ALA A 83 -1.00 -7.43 4.97
C ALA A 83 -0.77 -7.11 3.47
N CYS A 84 -1.80 -7.25 2.69
CA CYS A 84 -1.85 -7.54 1.27
C CYS A 84 -1.41 -6.42 0.31
N SER A 85 -0.83 -5.32 0.77
CA SER A 85 -0.55 -4.14 -0.08
C SER A 85 0.34 -4.46 -1.29
N GLU A 86 1.34 -5.33 -1.14
CA GLU A 86 2.24 -5.73 -2.23
C GLU A 86 1.60 -6.80 -3.11
N ASP A 87 0.86 -7.74 -2.52
CA ASP A 87 0.11 -8.77 -3.25
C ASP A 87 -0.95 -8.19 -4.18
N LEU A 88 -1.65 -7.14 -3.74
CA LEU A 88 -2.60 -6.42 -4.58
C LEU A 88 -1.92 -5.85 -5.83
N GLU A 89 -0.69 -5.33 -5.72
CA GLU A 89 0.06 -4.82 -6.88
C GLU A 89 0.46 -5.96 -7.82
N VAL A 90 0.90 -7.11 -7.27
CA VAL A 90 1.21 -8.32 -8.05
C VAL A 90 -0.03 -8.81 -8.80
N LEU A 91 -1.16 -8.97 -8.10
CA LEU A 91 -2.40 -9.44 -8.68
C LEU A 91 -2.92 -8.51 -9.78
N LEU A 92 -2.93 -7.19 -9.51
CA LEU A 92 -3.32 -6.19 -10.50
C LEU A 92 -2.44 -6.26 -11.75
N ARG A 93 -1.13 -6.40 -11.56
CA ARG A 93 -0.19 -6.45 -12.68
C ARG A 93 -0.32 -7.71 -13.51
N LEU A 94 -0.59 -8.83 -12.85
CA LEU A 94 -0.70 -10.14 -13.48
C LEU A 94 -2.05 -10.33 -14.19
N THR A 95 -3.15 -9.93 -13.54
CA THR A 95 -4.52 -10.26 -13.97
C THR A 95 -5.31 -9.06 -14.49
N GLY A 96 -4.83 -7.83 -14.25
CA GLY A 96 -5.60 -6.60 -14.51
C GLY A 96 -6.77 -6.38 -13.54
N SER A 97 -6.89 -7.21 -12.50
CA SER A 97 -8.03 -7.20 -11.56
C SER A 97 -7.56 -7.22 -10.11
N LEU A 98 -8.40 -6.71 -9.22
CA LEU A 98 -8.16 -6.67 -7.79
C LEU A 98 -9.24 -7.46 -7.05
N PRO A 99 -8.90 -8.10 -5.90
CA PRO A 99 -9.82 -8.93 -5.13
C PRO A 99 -10.93 -8.08 -4.48
N GLN A 100 -12.19 -8.47 -4.73
CA GLN A 100 -13.38 -7.96 -4.07
C GLN A 100 -14.44 -9.06 -3.95
N PRO A 101 -14.99 -9.31 -2.74
CA PRO A 101 -14.62 -8.74 -1.44
C PRO A 101 -13.23 -9.21 -0.96
N LEU A 102 -12.52 -8.35 -0.26
CA LEU A 102 -11.19 -8.58 0.30
C LEU A 102 -11.28 -8.65 1.84
N PHE A 103 -10.76 -9.73 2.42
CA PHE A 103 -10.59 -9.89 3.86
C PHE A 103 -9.09 -9.97 4.18
N ASP A 104 -8.56 -8.94 4.83
CA ASP A 104 -7.18 -8.94 5.30
C ASP A 104 -7.11 -9.44 6.75
N THR A 105 -6.40 -10.55 6.98
CA THR A 105 -6.28 -11.17 8.31
C THR A 105 -5.49 -10.30 9.29
N GLN A 106 -4.60 -9.41 8.81
CA GLN A 106 -3.91 -8.44 9.66
C GLN A 106 -4.88 -7.39 10.20
N LEU A 107 -5.81 -6.90 9.37
CA LEU A 107 -6.88 -6.01 9.80
C LEU A 107 -7.83 -6.72 10.79
N ALA A 108 -8.23 -7.94 10.48
CA ALA A 108 -9.09 -8.74 11.35
C ALA A 108 -8.48 -8.94 12.75
N ALA A 109 -7.16 -9.19 12.83
CA ALA A 109 -6.44 -9.28 14.09
C ALA A 109 -6.50 -7.97 14.90
N GLY A 110 -6.42 -6.82 14.24
CA GLY A 110 -6.60 -5.51 14.87
C GLY A 110 -8.03 -5.29 15.39
N TYR A 111 -9.05 -5.71 14.63
CA TYR A 111 -10.45 -5.65 15.05
C TYR A 111 -10.80 -6.62 16.18
N LEU A 112 -10.02 -7.66 16.36
CA LEU A 112 -10.14 -8.59 17.50
C LEU A 112 -9.24 -8.20 18.69
N ASN A 113 -8.55 -7.05 18.60
CA ASN A 113 -7.60 -6.60 19.62
C ASN A 113 -6.49 -7.64 19.95
N ILE A 114 -6.19 -8.54 19.01
CA ILE A 114 -5.09 -9.50 19.12
C ILE A 114 -3.76 -8.77 18.95
N GLY A 115 -3.71 -7.79 18.00
CA GLY A 115 -2.57 -6.94 17.78
C GLY A 115 -2.72 -6.13 16.49
N PHE A 116 -2.08 -4.94 16.47
CA PHE A 116 -2.07 -4.06 15.30
C PHE A 116 -0.83 -4.33 14.44
N SER A 117 -1.04 -4.41 13.11
CA SER A 117 0.05 -4.60 12.13
C SER A 117 0.94 -5.80 12.44
N MET A 118 0.34 -6.88 12.92
CA MET A 118 1.07 -8.12 13.19
C MET A 118 1.55 -8.74 11.88
N GLY A 119 2.81 -9.15 11.85
CA GLY A 119 3.33 -9.96 10.75
C GLY A 119 2.75 -11.37 10.79
N TYR A 120 2.68 -12.02 9.62
CA TYR A 120 2.04 -13.30 9.37
C TYR A 120 2.42 -14.39 10.38
N SER A 121 3.72 -14.67 10.53
CA SER A 121 4.21 -15.70 11.45
C SER A 121 3.76 -15.49 12.92
N ARG A 122 3.73 -14.22 13.38
CA ARG A 122 3.24 -13.89 14.72
C ARG A 122 1.74 -14.12 14.86
N LEU A 123 0.97 -13.82 13.82
CA LEU A 123 -0.47 -14.02 13.85
C LEU A 123 -0.82 -15.51 13.81
N VAL A 124 -0.13 -16.29 12.98
CA VAL A 124 -0.27 -17.77 12.95
C VAL A 124 0.02 -18.37 14.33
N GLN A 125 1.12 -17.95 14.96
CA GLN A 125 1.46 -18.42 16.29
C GLN A 125 0.42 -18.01 17.35
N ALA A 126 -0.05 -16.77 17.32
CA ALA A 126 -1.00 -16.26 18.30
C ALA A 126 -2.40 -16.91 18.19
N VAL A 127 -2.84 -17.24 16.97
CA VAL A 127 -4.20 -17.71 16.70
C VAL A 127 -4.27 -19.22 16.57
N LEU A 128 -3.29 -19.84 15.88
CA LEU A 128 -3.26 -21.27 15.59
C LEU A 128 -2.30 -22.05 16.52
N GLY A 129 -1.42 -21.36 17.24
CA GLY A 129 -0.40 -22.00 18.09
C GLY A 129 0.73 -22.67 17.30
N ILE A 130 0.88 -22.34 16.01
CA ILE A 130 1.86 -22.93 15.12
C ILE A 130 3.07 -21.99 15.02
N GLU A 131 4.27 -22.52 15.24
CA GLU A 131 5.51 -21.82 15.03
C GLU A 131 6.01 -22.08 13.61
N LEU A 132 5.98 -21.04 12.76
CA LEU A 132 6.48 -21.13 11.38
C LEU A 132 8.01 -21.06 11.36
N PRO A 133 8.70 -21.88 10.53
CA PRO A 133 10.12 -21.73 10.32
C PRO A 133 10.43 -20.34 9.74
N LYS A 134 11.69 -19.88 9.89
CA LYS A 134 12.13 -18.66 9.24
C LYS A 134 12.00 -18.82 7.73
N GLY A 135 11.18 -17.97 7.13
CA GLY A 135 10.70 -18.15 5.77
C GLY A 135 11.70 -17.83 4.67
N GLU A 136 11.34 -18.25 3.47
CA GLU A 136 12.06 -18.05 2.21
C GLU A 136 11.77 -16.69 1.56
N THR A 137 11.39 -15.67 2.32
CA THR A 137 10.93 -14.35 1.85
C THR A 137 11.91 -13.59 0.96
N ARG A 138 13.20 -13.97 0.95
CA ARG A 138 14.25 -13.36 0.12
C ARG A 138 14.85 -14.31 -0.90
N SER A 139 14.19 -15.44 -1.14
CA SER A 139 14.61 -16.42 -2.15
C SER A 139 14.37 -15.90 -3.56
N ASP A 140 15.07 -16.48 -4.54
CA ASP A 140 14.79 -16.25 -5.96
C ASP A 140 13.54 -17.04 -6.37
N TRP A 141 12.40 -16.35 -6.41
CA TRP A 141 11.11 -16.94 -6.80
C TRP A 141 10.92 -17.07 -8.31
N LEU A 142 11.87 -16.57 -9.11
CA LEU A 142 11.83 -16.72 -10.58
C LEU A 142 12.62 -17.92 -11.06
N GLN A 143 13.46 -18.52 -10.21
CA GLN A 143 14.18 -19.76 -10.57
C GLN A 143 13.22 -20.92 -10.81
N ARG A 144 13.59 -21.83 -11.71
CA ARG A 144 12.88 -23.11 -11.94
C ARG A 144 13.87 -24.24 -12.06
N PRO A 145 13.58 -25.41 -11.45
CA PRO A 145 12.47 -25.65 -10.52
C PRO A 145 12.65 -24.88 -9.23
N LEU A 146 11.55 -24.62 -8.50
CA LEU A 146 11.62 -24.15 -7.12
C LEU A 146 12.22 -25.24 -6.23
N SER A 147 12.93 -24.87 -5.17
CA SER A 147 13.44 -25.82 -4.18
C SER A 147 12.31 -26.44 -3.38
N ASP A 148 12.53 -27.63 -2.81
CA ASP A 148 11.56 -28.28 -1.92
C ASP A 148 11.18 -27.38 -0.73
N MET A 149 12.14 -26.58 -0.23
CA MET A 149 11.87 -25.61 0.86
C MET A 149 10.93 -24.51 0.42
N GLN A 150 11.11 -23.93 -0.79
CA GLN A 150 10.22 -22.91 -1.34
C GLN A 150 8.81 -23.48 -1.58
N VAL A 151 8.71 -24.67 -2.16
CA VAL A 151 7.43 -25.34 -2.39
C VAL A 151 6.68 -25.60 -1.08
N ARG A 152 7.41 -26.10 -0.08
CA ARG A 152 6.84 -26.36 1.24
C ARG A 152 6.39 -25.05 1.91
N TYR A 153 7.26 -24.04 1.91
CA TYR A 153 6.97 -22.72 2.47
C TYR A 153 5.68 -22.12 1.86
N ALA A 154 5.61 -22.07 0.54
CA ALA A 154 4.44 -21.50 -0.17
C ALA A 154 3.14 -22.29 0.09
N ALA A 155 3.22 -23.61 0.19
CA ALA A 155 2.07 -24.44 0.50
C ALA A 155 1.59 -24.24 1.95
N GLU A 156 2.53 -24.13 2.92
CA GLU A 156 2.23 -23.87 4.33
C GLU A 156 1.60 -22.48 4.50
N ASP A 157 2.06 -21.44 3.79
CA ASP A 157 1.50 -20.10 3.87
C ASP A 157 0.05 -20.07 3.38
N ALA A 158 -0.26 -20.64 2.24
CA ALA A 158 -1.64 -20.71 1.72
C ALA A 158 -2.58 -21.50 2.64
N GLN A 159 -2.12 -22.64 3.20
CA GLN A 159 -2.90 -23.47 4.09
C GLN A 159 -3.21 -22.74 5.41
N HIS A 160 -2.18 -22.21 6.06
CA HIS A 160 -2.37 -21.51 7.34
C HIS A 160 -3.12 -20.19 7.19
N LEU A 161 -3.09 -19.56 6.01
CA LEU A 161 -3.90 -18.37 5.74
C LEU A 161 -5.40 -18.73 5.70
N ALA A 162 -5.76 -19.87 5.11
CA ALA A 162 -7.13 -20.39 5.15
C ALA A 162 -7.56 -20.74 6.60
N GLU A 163 -6.70 -21.42 7.34
CA GLU A 163 -6.93 -21.76 8.75
C GLU A 163 -7.07 -20.52 9.64
N LEU A 164 -6.28 -19.47 9.40
CA LEU A 164 -6.42 -18.19 10.08
C LEU A 164 -7.79 -17.55 9.84
N TYR A 165 -8.26 -17.55 8.59
CA TYR A 165 -9.58 -17.02 8.27
C TYR A 165 -10.68 -17.78 9.02
N GLU A 166 -10.65 -19.11 8.98
CA GLU A 166 -11.61 -19.96 9.68
C GLU A 166 -11.57 -19.76 11.21
N ALA A 167 -10.40 -19.50 11.78
CA ALA A 167 -10.24 -19.25 13.21
C ALA A 167 -10.64 -17.84 13.65
N LEU A 168 -10.46 -16.84 12.79
CA LEU A 168 -10.75 -15.42 13.09
C LEU A 168 -12.20 -15.06 12.83
N LEU A 169 -12.79 -15.55 11.73
CA LEU A 169 -14.14 -15.18 11.28
C LEU A 169 -15.22 -15.40 12.36
N PRO A 170 -15.27 -16.53 13.09
CA PRO A 170 -16.29 -16.75 14.13
C PRO A 170 -16.16 -15.82 15.34
N LYS A 171 -14.96 -15.27 15.59
CA LYS A 171 -14.68 -14.35 16.70
C LYS A 171 -15.10 -12.91 16.42
N LEU A 172 -15.24 -12.53 15.15
CA LEU A 172 -15.69 -11.21 14.73
C LEU A 172 -17.22 -11.11 14.87
N SER A 173 -17.71 -10.02 15.50
CA SER A 173 -19.11 -9.65 15.40
C SER A 173 -19.49 -9.29 13.97
N GLU A 174 -20.78 -9.21 13.67
CA GLU A 174 -21.28 -8.80 12.36
C GLU A 174 -20.72 -7.42 11.94
N ASP A 175 -20.77 -6.43 12.84
CA ASP A 175 -20.19 -5.10 12.60
C ASP A 175 -18.69 -5.18 12.29
N LYS A 176 -17.91 -5.90 13.10
CA LYS A 176 -16.46 -6.02 12.90
C LYS A 176 -16.12 -6.71 11.57
N ARG A 177 -16.93 -7.71 11.14
CA ARG A 177 -16.78 -8.34 9.81
C ARG A 177 -17.03 -7.32 8.70
N ALA A 178 -18.10 -6.54 8.81
CA ALA A 178 -18.41 -5.48 7.85
C ALA A 178 -17.27 -4.47 7.77
N TRP A 179 -16.70 -4.04 8.89
CA TRP A 179 -15.58 -3.10 8.93
C TRP A 179 -14.28 -3.65 8.32
N VAL A 180 -13.97 -4.94 8.53
CA VAL A 180 -12.82 -5.57 7.84
C VAL A 180 -13.00 -5.51 6.33
N LEU A 181 -14.20 -5.82 5.82
CA LEU A 181 -14.48 -5.78 4.38
C LEU A 181 -14.51 -4.35 3.83
N GLU A 182 -15.04 -3.38 4.59
CA GLU A 182 -15.01 -1.95 4.23
C GLU A 182 -13.56 -1.45 4.12
N ASP A 183 -12.71 -1.79 5.07
CA ASP A 183 -11.28 -1.47 5.01
C ASP A 183 -10.58 -2.19 3.85
N GLY A 184 -11.01 -3.41 3.49
CA GLY A 184 -10.56 -4.12 2.30
C GLY A 184 -10.89 -3.38 1.01
N VAL A 185 -12.11 -2.84 0.89
CA VAL A 185 -12.49 -1.97 -0.24
C VAL A 185 -11.60 -0.73 -0.27
N GLU A 186 -11.27 -0.15 0.88
CA GLU A 186 -10.38 1.01 0.94
C GLU A 186 -8.95 0.68 0.51
N LEU A 187 -8.41 -0.48 0.89
CA LEU A 187 -7.08 -0.93 0.43
C LEU A 187 -7.03 -1.04 -1.09
N VAL A 188 -8.04 -1.67 -1.70
CA VAL A 188 -8.18 -1.80 -3.15
C VAL A 188 -8.28 -0.43 -3.83
N ALA A 189 -9.15 0.45 -3.31
CA ALA A 189 -9.35 1.80 -3.86
C ALA A 189 -8.08 2.66 -3.76
N ASN A 190 -7.29 2.52 -2.70
CA ASN A 190 -6.04 3.25 -2.53
C ASN A 190 -4.97 2.83 -3.53
N LEU A 191 -4.94 1.55 -3.91
CA LEU A 191 -4.03 1.07 -4.95
C LEU A 191 -4.49 1.53 -6.35
N GLN A 192 -5.79 1.52 -6.63
CA GLN A 192 -6.36 2.00 -7.89
C GLN A 192 -6.19 3.50 -8.11
N ARG A 193 -6.13 4.26 -7.02
CA ARG A 193 -5.67 5.65 -7.08
C ARG A 193 -4.18 5.65 -7.36
N GLU A 194 -3.81 5.31 -8.60
CA GLU A 194 -2.42 5.55 -9.01
C GLU A 194 -2.03 6.94 -8.56
N SER A 195 -0.89 7.04 -7.89
CA SER A 195 -0.35 8.35 -7.54
C SER A 195 -0.18 9.14 -8.83
N ASP A 196 -0.95 10.21 -8.97
CA ASP A 196 -0.81 11.11 -10.09
C ASP A 196 0.63 11.61 -10.12
N PRO A 197 1.41 11.34 -11.19
CA PRO A 197 2.77 11.83 -11.28
C PRO A 197 2.87 13.33 -11.05
N ASP A 198 1.86 14.10 -11.45
CA ASP A 198 1.83 15.55 -11.33
C ASP A 198 1.59 16.04 -9.88
N GLU A 199 1.13 15.17 -8.99
CA GLU A 199 0.98 15.45 -7.56
C GLU A 199 2.13 14.92 -6.69
N ALA A 200 3.05 14.11 -7.27
CA ALA A 200 4.15 13.48 -6.54
C ALA A 200 5.10 14.46 -5.83
N TYR A 201 5.18 15.71 -6.29
CA TYR A 201 6.00 16.76 -5.67
C TYR A 201 5.57 17.10 -4.23
N ARG A 202 4.31 16.85 -3.87
CA ARG A 202 3.76 17.13 -2.54
C ARG A 202 4.34 16.24 -1.46
N ASP A 203 4.77 15.04 -1.83
CA ASP A 203 5.34 14.05 -0.90
C ASP A 203 6.85 14.20 -0.73
N VAL A 204 7.51 15.08 -1.51
CA VAL A 204 8.96 15.32 -1.39
C VAL A 204 9.26 16.00 -0.06
N LYS A 205 10.17 15.40 0.70
CA LYS A 205 10.57 15.92 2.01
C LYS A 205 11.04 17.38 1.89
N GLN A 206 10.51 18.26 2.75
CA GLN A 206 10.78 19.70 2.78
C GLN A 206 10.28 20.50 1.57
N ALA A 207 9.47 19.95 0.68
CA ALA A 207 8.92 20.68 -0.47
C ALA A 207 8.19 21.98 -0.05
N TRP A 208 7.53 21.98 1.10
CA TRP A 208 6.87 23.17 1.66
C TRP A 208 7.77 24.40 1.88
N ARG A 209 9.10 24.19 1.93
CA ARG A 209 10.09 25.29 2.05
C ARG A 209 10.44 25.97 0.74
N LEU A 210 10.02 25.39 -0.37
CA LEU A 210 10.29 25.93 -1.71
C LEU A 210 9.31 27.06 -2.05
N LYS A 211 9.83 28.06 -2.76
CA LYS A 211 8.98 29.12 -3.33
C LYS A 211 8.12 28.56 -4.47
N PRO A 212 6.98 29.19 -4.82
CA PRO A 212 6.09 28.70 -5.90
C PRO A 212 6.80 28.37 -7.21
N GLN A 213 7.70 29.22 -7.68
CA GLN A 213 8.52 28.95 -8.89
C GLN A 213 9.38 27.67 -8.72
N GLN A 214 9.99 27.49 -7.56
CA GLN A 214 10.79 26.30 -7.26
C GLN A 214 9.91 25.04 -7.15
N LEU A 215 8.69 25.19 -6.65
CA LEU A 215 7.69 24.12 -6.63
C LEU A 215 7.27 23.73 -8.04
N ALA A 216 7.17 24.68 -8.99
CA ALA A 216 6.91 24.36 -10.40
C ALA A 216 8.02 23.47 -10.98
N VAL A 217 9.28 23.80 -10.70
CA VAL A 217 10.42 22.96 -11.09
C VAL A 217 10.36 21.58 -10.42
N LEU A 218 10.09 21.51 -9.10
CA LEU A 218 9.98 20.25 -8.38
C LEU A 218 8.86 19.37 -8.96
N LYS A 219 7.70 19.96 -9.27
CA LYS A 219 6.55 19.26 -9.88
C LYS A 219 6.94 18.58 -11.19
N VAL A 220 7.59 19.31 -12.09
CA VAL A 220 8.02 18.76 -13.39
C VAL A 220 9.04 17.63 -13.21
N LEU A 221 10.04 17.80 -12.33
CA LEU A 221 11.06 16.79 -12.08
C LEU A 221 10.50 15.51 -11.45
N THR A 222 9.60 15.63 -10.47
CA THR A 222 8.95 14.46 -9.84
C THR A 222 8.04 13.74 -10.80
N ALA A 223 7.24 14.46 -11.56
CA ALA A 223 6.35 13.89 -12.57
C ALA A 223 7.14 13.13 -13.65
N TRP A 224 8.23 13.73 -14.15
CA TRP A 224 9.13 13.07 -15.08
C TRP A 224 9.73 11.79 -14.47
N ARG A 225 10.25 11.86 -13.24
CA ARG A 225 10.82 10.69 -12.54
C ARG A 225 9.83 9.55 -12.46
N GLU A 226 8.58 9.82 -12.05
CA GLU A 226 7.52 8.82 -11.98
C GLU A 226 7.24 8.17 -13.33
N ARG A 227 7.05 9.00 -14.36
CA ARG A 227 6.79 8.51 -15.72
C ARG A 227 7.96 7.68 -16.27
N GLN A 228 9.21 8.12 -16.04
CA GLN A 228 10.38 7.37 -16.49
C GLN A 228 10.60 6.08 -15.71
N ALA A 229 10.35 6.08 -14.39
CA ALA A 229 10.44 4.87 -13.57
C ALA A 229 9.47 3.79 -14.08
N ARG A 230 8.24 4.18 -14.39
CA ARG A 230 7.21 3.30 -14.96
C ARG A 230 7.57 2.83 -16.39
N ALA A 231 7.94 3.76 -17.26
CA ALA A 231 8.26 3.46 -18.66
C ALA A 231 9.50 2.58 -18.82
N ARG A 232 10.55 2.83 -18.03
CA ARG A 232 11.80 2.05 -18.04
C ARG A 232 11.70 0.78 -17.16
N ASN A 233 10.60 0.61 -16.44
CA ASN A 233 10.42 -0.42 -15.41
C ASN A 233 11.62 -0.49 -14.46
N GLN A 234 12.03 0.65 -13.89
CA GLN A 234 13.18 0.78 -13.00
C GLN A 234 12.78 1.49 -11.70
N PRO A 235 13.41 1.18 -10.56
CA PRO A 235 13.18 1.90 -9.31
C PRO A 235 13.40 3.41 -9.49
N ARG A 236 12.54 4.22 -8.86
CA ARG A 236 12.62 5.70 -8.91
C ARG A 236 14.02 6.25 -8.68
N ASN A 237 14.73 5.70 -7.69
CA ASN A 237 16.08 6.12 -7.32
C ASN A 237 17.16 5.75 -8.36
N ARG A 238 16.86 4.85 -9.30
CA ARG A 238 17.75 4.57 -10.45
C ARG A 238 17.57 5.58 -11.57
N VAL A 239 16.39 6.19 -11.68
CA VAL A 239 16.12 7.28 -12.63
C VAL A 239 16.70 8.58 -12.09
N LEU A 240 16.23 9.01 -10.93
CA LEU A 240 16.71 10.20 -10.22
C LEU A 240 16.55 9.99 -8.72
N ARG A 241 17.61 10.15 -7.95
CA ARG A 241 17.57 9.97 -6.50
C ARG A 241 16.64 10.98 -5.85
N GLU A 242 15.86 10.54 -4.88
CA GLU A 242 14.93 11.40 -4.16
C GLU A 242 15.65 12.54 -3.44
N ALA A 243 16.80 12.26 -2.85
CA ALA A 243 17.62 13.26 -2.17
C ALA A 243 18.09 14.42 -3.09
N SER A 244 18.19 14.17 -4.41
CA SER A 244 18.58 15.21 -5.38
C SER A 244 17.42 16.13 -5.81
N LEU A 245 16.15 15.73 -5.61
CA LEU A 245 14.99 16.48 -6.13
C LEU A 245 14.86 17.87 -5.52
N TRP A 246 14.91 17.98 -4.20
CA TRP A 246 14.80 19.25 -3.50
C TRP A 246 15.98 20.20 -3.80
N PRO A 247 17.26 19.75 -3.76
CA PRO A 247 18.39 20.58 -4.18
C PRO A 247 18.30 21.05 -5.63
N LEU A 248 17.85 20.18 -6.57
CA LEU A 248 17.62 20.55 -7.97
C LEU A 248 16.63 21.70 -8.12
N ALA A 249 15.46 21.54 -7.48
CA ALA A 249 14.41 22.55 -7.54
C ALA A 249 14.84 23.90 -6.91
N ARG A 250 15.62 23.83 -5.84
CA ARG A 250 16.14 25.01 -5.15
C ARG A 250 17.24 25.73 -5.93
N THR A 251 18.19 24.95 -6.48
CA THR A 251 19.41 25.50 -7.10
C THR A 251 19.21 25.90 -8.56
N GLN A 252 18.31 25.15 -9.27
CA GLN A 252 18.02 25.36 -10.69
C GLN A 252 19.29 25.44 -11.56
N PRO A 253 20.12 24.37 -11.61
CA PRO A 253 21.36 24.36 -12.37
C PRO A 253 21.12 24.68 -13.84
N ARG A 254 22.08 25.38 -14.47
CA ARG A 254 21.99 25.83 -15.87
C ARG A 254 22.93 25.10 -16.81
N ASP A 255 23.84 24.30 -16.28
CA ASP A 255 24.82 23.53 -17.01
C ASP A 255 25.11 22.18 -16.34
N LEU A 256 25.73 21.28 -17.11
CA LEU A 256 26.04 19.92 -16.64
C LEU A 256 27.03 19.88 -15.46
N VAL A 257 27.93 20.89 -15.37
CA VAL A 257 28.92 20.94 -14.29
C VAL A 257 28.22 21.23 -12.96
N THR A 258 27.35 22.24 -12.97
CA THR A 258 26.53 22.59 -11.81
C THR A 258 25.56 21.48 -11.45
N LEU A 259 24.95 20.85 -12.46
CA LEU A 259 24.05 19.67 -12.27
C LEU A 259 24.79 18.52 -11.59
N ALA A 260 26.00 18.20 -12.03
CA ALA A 260 26.80 17.12 -11.45
C ALA A 260 27.23 17.36 -9.99
N ARG A 261 27.20 18.61 -9.52
CA ARG A 261 27.53 19.02 -8.14
C ARG A 261 26.34 18.99 -7.19
N ILE A 262 25.13 18.75 -7.70
CA ILE A 262 23.94 18.61 -6.85
C ILE A 262 24.13 17.40 -5.90
N GLU A 263 23.72 17.57 -4.67
CA GLU A 263 23.77 16.53 -3.63
C GLU A 263 23.12 15.24 -4.12
N ASP A 264 23.80 14.12 -3.92
CA ASP A 264 23.35 12.78 -4.35
C ASP A 264 23.09 12.60 -5.86
N MET A 265 23.53 13.53 -6.70
CA MET A 265 23.40 13.40 -8.14
C MET A 265 24.30 12.27 -8.66
N HIS A 266 23.68 11.24 -9.24
CA HIS A 266 24.41 10.09 -9.75
C HIS A 266 25.03 10.40 -11.14
N PRO A 267 26.33 10.09 -11.38
CA PRO A 267 27.00 10.38 -12.66
C PRO A 267 26.32 9.76 -13.89
N ARG A 268 25.67 8.60 -13.73
CA ARG A 268 24.88 7.97 -14.79
C ARG A 268 23.67 8.81 -15.19
N THR A 269 22.95 9.37 -14.23
CA THR A 269 21.80 10.26 -14.49
C THR A 269 22.23 11.52 -15.26
N VAL A 270 23.37 12.12 -14.86
CA VAL A 270 23.91 13.29 -15.58
C VAL A 270 24.25 12.95 -17.03
N ARG A 271 24.91 11.80 -17.27
CA ARG A 271 25.26 11.38 -18.64
C ARG A 271 24.05 10.99 -19.50
N GLN A 272 23.04 10.37 -18.90
CA GLN A 272 21.90 9.83 -19.62
C GLN A 272 20.80 10.86 -19.84
N ASP A 273 20.47 11.62 -18.82
CA ASP A 273 19.29 12.49 -18.78
C ASP A 273 19.64 13.95 -18.46
N GLY A 274 20.94 14.31 -18.32
CA GLY A 274 21.37 15.62 -17.82
C GLY A 274 20.89 16.81 -18.65
N GLU A 275 21.01 16.74 -19.98
CA GLU A 275 20.54 17.81 -20.87
C GLU A 275 19.02 17.99 -20.78
N LEU A 276 18.27 16.88 -20.73
CA LEU A 276 16.82 16.90 -20.58
C LEU A 276 16.40 17.49 -19.22
N LEU A 277 17.12 17.14 -18.13
CA LEU A 277 16.88 17.74 -16.82
C LEU A 277 17.10 19.24 -16.81
N LEU A 278 18.18 19.75 -17.45
CA LEU A 278 18.45 21.17 -17.58
C LEU A 278 17.37 21.89 -18.39
N GLU A 279 16.90 21.29 -19.48
CA GLU A 279 15.81 21.83 -20.30
C GLU A 279 14.51 21.95 -19.51
N MET A 280 14.09 20.87 -18.83
CA MET A 280 12.89 20.85 -17.99
C MET A 280 12.97 21.90 -16.87
N ILE A 281 14.13 22.02 -16.21
CA ILE A 281 14.34 23.04 -15.16
C ILE A 281 14.18 24.44 -15.74
N ARG A 282 14.79 24.73 -16.88
CA ARG A 282 14.70 26.01 -17.55
C ARG A 282 13.28 26.38 -17.93
N GLU A 283 12.56 25.44 -18.56
CA GLU A 283 11.17 25.63 -18.98
C GLU A 283 10.24 25.85 -17.79
N ALA A 284 10.34 25.00 -16.77
CA ALA A 284 9.54 25.11 -15.56
C ALA A 284 9.82 26.43 -14.79
N ALA A 285 11.07 26.87 -14.74
CA ALA A 285 11.45 28.14 -14.12
C ALA A 285 10.94 29.37 -14.90
N ALA A 286 10.71 29.23 -16.20
CA ALA A 286 10.18 30.29 -17.08
C ALA A 286 8.64 30.31 -17.14
N THR A 287 7.97 29.36 -16.50
CA THR A 287 6.49 29.33 -16.43
C THR A 287 5.94 30.62 -15.80
N PRO A 288 4.86 31.21 -16.35
CA PRO A 288 4.22 32.40 -15.77
C PRO A 288 3.76 32.17 -14.31
N GLU A 289 3.81 33.21 -13.49
CA GLU A 289 3.48 33.14 -12.06
C GLU A 289 2.08 32.60 -11.80
N GLN A 290 1.13 32.89 -12.66
CA GLN A 290 -0.25 32.40 -12.58
C GLN A 290 -0.39 30.87 -12.69
N ASP A 291 0.62 30.20 -13.28
CA ASP A 291 0.65 28.74 -13.50
C ASP A 291 1.50 28.01 -12.45
N TRP A 292 2.08 28.73 -11.49
CA TRP A 292 2.85 28.10 -10.42
C TRP A 292 1.95 27.37 -9.43
N PRO A 293 2.39 26.24 -8.88
CA PRO A 293 1.70 25.59 -7.79
C PRO A 293 1.54 26.54 -6.58
N ALA A 294 0.41 26.43 -5.91
CA ALA A 294 0.24 27.11 -4.62
C ALA A 294 1.30 26.63 -3.61
N PRO A 295 1.75 27.49 -2.69
CA PRO A 295 2.64 27.08 -1.61
C PRO A 295 2.09 25.88 -0.86
N LEU A 296 2.96 24.92 -0.56
CA LEU A 296 2.55 23.76 0.24
C LEU A 296 2.40 24.17 1.71
N PRO A 297 1.41 23.62 2.41
CA PRO A 297 1.18 23.93 3.82
C PRO A 297 2.38 23.51 4.68
N GLU A 298 2.78 24.37 5.57
CA GLU A 298 3.82 24.10 6.54
C GLU A 298 3.41 22.94 7.47
N PRO A 299 4.37 22.20 8.03
CA PRO A 299 4.10 21.27 9.11
C PRO A 299 3.40 22.00 10.26
N LEU A 300 2.49 21.29 10.92
CA LEU A 300 1.85 21.83 12.13
C LEU A 300 2.91 22.19 13.17
N PRO A 301 2.78 23.34 13.86
CA PRO A 301 3.74 23.77 14.87
C PRO A 301 3.73 22.82 16.08
N LEU A 302 4.80 22.85 16.87
CA LEU A 302 4.97 21.94 18.02
C LEU A 302 3.88 22.12 19.11
N GLU A 303 3.35 23.32 19.22
CA GLU A 303 2.31 23.67 20.20
C GLU A 303 1.01 22.85 20.02
N VAL A 304 0.73 22.36 18.81
CA VAL A 304 -0.46 21.50 18.57
C VAL A 304 -0.32 20.09 19.18
N SER A 305 0.83 19.75 19.74
CA SER A 305 1.06 18.42 20.34
C SER A 305 0.05 18.09 21.44
N SER A 306 -0.37 19.09 22.23
CA SER A 306 -1.38 18.94 23.27
C SER A 306 -2.77 18.66 22.68
N VAL A 307 -3.12 19.33 21.58
CA VAL A 307 -4.38 19.14 20.86
C VAL A 307 -4.39 17.75 20.18
N LEU A 308 -3.30 17.36 19.51
CA LEU A 308 -3.16 16.03 18.96
C LEU A 308 -3.32 14.93 20.01
N LYS A 309 -2.80 15.15 21.23
CA LYS A 309 -2.96 14.21 22.35
C LYS A 309 -4.44 14.10 22.77
N LYS A 310 -5.18 15.21 22.84
CA LYS A 310 -6.63 15.22 23.12
C LYS A 310 -7.40 14.43 22.05
N LEU A 311 -7.13 14.68 20.78
CA LEU A 311 -7.80 14.00 19.69
C LEU A 311 -7.50 12.48 19.67
N ARG A 312 -6.24 12.10 19.93
CA ARG A 312 -5.89 10.67 20.09
C ARG A 312 -6.64 10.01 21.22
N ALA A 313 -6.85 10.73 22.34
CA ALA A 313 -7.60 10.20 23.48
C ALA A 313 -9.08 9.93 23.12
N VAL A 314 -9.67 10.68 22.18
CA VAL A 314 -11.01 10.37 21.64
C VAL A 314 -10.97 9.02 20.94
N GLY A 315 -10.05 8.82 19.98
CA GLY A 315 -9.91 7.54 19.28
C GLY A 315 -9.61 6.36 20.21
N GLN A 316 -8.78 6.55 21.24
CA GLN A 316 -8.46 5.51 22.23
C GLN A 316 -9.68 5.08 23.05
N ARG A 317 -10.53 6.02 23.46
CA ARG A 317 -11.77 5.70 24.20
C ARG A 317 -12.74 4.90 23.34
N GLU A 318 -12.92 5.29 22.07
CA GLU A 318 -13.78 4.57 21.15
C GLU A 318 -13.22 3.17 20.85
N ALA A 319 -11.92 3.06 20.63
CA ALA A 319 -11.26 1.77 20.45
C ALA A 319 -11.46 0.82 21.65
N GLN A 320 -11.31 1.36 22.87
CA GLN A 320 -11.54 0.60 24.11
C GLN A 320 -13.01 0.17 24.23
N ALA A 321 -13.97 1.02 23.90
CA ALA A 321 -15.38 0.70 23.95
C ALA A 321 -15.76 -0.39 22.94
N LEU A 322 -15.06 -0.45 21.80
CA LEU A 322 -15.27 -1.44 20.73
C LEU A 322 -14.41 -2.69 20.90
N ASP A 323 -13.49 -2.70 21.87
CA ASP A 323 -12.46 -3.74 22.04
C ASP A 323 -11.73 -4.05 20.71
N ILE A 324 -11.09 -2.99 20.16
CA ILE A 324 -10.25 -3.06 18.94
C ILE A 324 -8.92 -2.36 19.17
N ALA A 325 -7.95 -2.61 18.30
CA ALA A 325 -6.66 -1.91 18.34
C ALA A 325 -6.87 -0.40 18.10
N PRO A 326 -6.33 0.50 18.96
CA PRO A 326 -6.55 1.94 18.85
C PRO A 326 -6.07 2.56 17.54
N GLU A 327 -5.06 1.99 16.91
CA GLU A 327 -4.49 2.44 15.64
C GLU A 327 -5.46 2.29 14.47
N LEU A 328 -6.45 1.41 14.57
CA LEU A 328 -7.52 1.27 13.57
C LEU A 328 -8.48 2.46 13.58
N MET A 329 -8.63 3.14 14.73
CA MET A 329 -9.57 4.27 14.84
C MET A 329 -9.04 5.51 14.12
N LEU A 330 -7.81 5.92 14.43
CA LEU A 330 -7.26 7.19 13.98
C LEU A 330 -5.80 7.09 13.54
N ARG A 331 -5.57 7.37 12.28
CA ARG A 331 -4.22 7.51 11.72
C ARG A 331 -3.69 8.94 11.96
N LYS A 332 -2.39 9.07 12.15
CA LYS A 332 -1.72 10.36 12.34
C LYS A 332 -2.05 11.36 11.20
N LYS A 333 -2.03 10.91 9.95
CA LYS A 333 -2.36 11.75 8.77
C LYS A 333 -3.79 12.31 8.84
N THR A 334 -4.76 11.52 9.32
CA THR A 334 -6.15 11.96 9.49
C THR A 334 -6.28 13.06 10.54
N LEU A 335 -5.58 12.91 11.68
CA LEU A 335 -5.53 13.94 12.72
C LEU A 335 -4.86 15.23 12.25
N GLU A 336 -3.75 15.11 11.52
CA GLU A 336 -3.06 16.27 10.95
C GLU A 336 -3.91 16.98 9.90
N ALA A 337 -4.65 16.23 9.07
CA ALA A 337 -5.57 16.81 8.09
C ALA A 337 -6.74 17.54 8.78
N LEU A 338 -7.32 16.94 9.83
CA LEU A 338 -8.35 17.57 10.63
C LEU A 338 -7.88 18.89 11.26
N LEU A 339 -6.67 18.91 11.84
CA LEU A 339 -6.14 20.15 12.42
C LEU A 339 -5.84 21.20 11.35
N LYS A 340 -5.24 20.81 10.23
CA LYS A 340 -4.92 21.73 9.12
C LYS A 340 -6.15 22.35 8.49
N SER A 341 -7.32 21.72 8.57
CA SER A 341 -8.57 22.27 7.99
C SER A 341 -9.01 23.58 8.62
N GLY A 342 -8.62 23.86 9.89
CA GLY A 342 -9.08 25.04 10.60
C GLY A 342 -8.06 25.67 11.59
N TYR A 343 -6.80 25.20 11.61
CA TYR A 343 -5.80 25.79 12.50
C TYR A 343 -5.41 27.22 12.05
N PRO A 344 -5.24 28.20 12.99
CA PRO A 344 -5.34 28.04 14.43
C PRO A 344 -6.75 28.21 15.04
N ASP A 345 -7.71 28.84 14.37
CA ASP A 345 -8.92 29.36 15.01
C ASP A 345 -10.24 28.70 14.55
N GLY A 346 -10.16 27.72 13.63
CA GLY A 346 -11.34 27.08 13.05
C GLY A 346 -11.97 27.91 11.91
N PRO A 347 -13.10 27.48 11.37
CA PRO A 347 -13.78 26.22 11.67
C PRO A 347 -13.02 25.00 11.23
N TYR A 348 -13.19 23.88 11.94
CA TYR A 348 -12.59 22.60 11.60
C TYR A 348 -13.54 21.72 10.80
N GLU A 349 -13.01 21.02 9.79
CA GLU A 349 -13.77 20.13 8.94
C GLU A 349 -13.22 18.70 9.04
N LEU A 350 -14.12 17.72 9.10
CA LEU A 350 -13.72 16.32 9.11
C LEU A 350 -13.12 15.96 7.75
N PRO A 351 -11.87 15.45 7.71
CA PRO A 351 -11.21 15.11 6.45
C PRO A 351 -11.92 13.93 5.78
N GLU A 352 -11.85 13.88 4.45
CA GLU A 352 -12.40 12.76 3.67
C GLU A 352 -11.81 11.39 4.04
N SER A 353 -10.60 11.37 4.56
CA SER A 353 -9.97 10.14 5.06
C SER A 353 -10.63 9.59 6.33
N LEU A 354 -11.47 10.40 7.01
CA LEU A 354 -12.33 9.95 8.09
C LEU A 354 -13.74 9.72 7.56
N ARG A 355 -14.03 8.52 7.09
CA ARG A 355 -15.28 8.12 6.46
C ARG A 355 -15.85 6.85 7.06
N GLY A 356 -17.02 6.39 6.53
CA GLY A 356 -17.68 5.17 6.94
C GLY A 356 -17.95 5.15 8.45
N TRP A 357 -17.92 3.97 9.03
CA TRP A 357 -18.20 3.74 10.43
C TRP A 357 -17.35 4.59 11.41
N ARG A 358 -16.11 4.93 11.04
CA ARG A 358 -15.23 5.77 11.86
C ARG A 358 -15.75 7.19 11.98
N ARG A 359 -16.25 7.76 10.88
CA ARG A 359 -16.85 9.09 10.88
C ARG A 359 -18.11 9.14 11.72
N GLU A 360 -18.96 8.12 11.62
CA GLU A 360 -20.19 8.00 12.39
C GLU A 360 -19.90 7.90 13.89
N ARG A 361 -18.92 7.10 14.27
CA ARG A 361 -18.59 6.84 15.68
C ARG A 361 -17.91 8.01 16.39
N MET A 362 -16.99 8.70 15.74
CA MET A 362 -16.15 9.69 16.45
C MET A 362 -16.08 11.06 15.79
N GLY A 363 -16.67 11.25 14.62
CA GLY A 363 -16.55 12.52 13.91
C GLY A 363 -16.97 13.72 14.77
N GLN A 364 -18.17 13.66 15.39
CA GLN A 364 -18.64 14.73 16.24
C GLN A 364 -17.78 14.91 17.50
N ALA A 365 -17.37 13.82 18.14
CA ALA A 365 -16.52 13.88 19.33
C ALA A 365 -15.14 14.50 19.06
N LEU A 366 -14.61 14.34 17.84
CA LEU A 366 -13.36 15.00 17.42
C LEU A 366 -13.56 16.50 17.24
N LEU A 367 -14.67 16.94 16.63
CA LEU A 367 -14.98 18.35 16.48
C LEU A 367 -15.22 19.01 17.86
N ASP A 368 -16.02 18.39 18.74
CA ASP A 368 -16.26 18.87 20.08
C ASP A 368 -14.97 19.01 20.92
N ALA A 369 -14.00 18.10 20.70
CA ALA A 369 -12.72 18.17 21.37
C ALA A 369 -11.82 19.34 20.91
N LEU A 370 -12.10 19.87 19.71
CA LEU A 370 -11.42 21.05 19.14
C LEU A 370 -12.10 22.36 19.57
N GLU A 371 -13.43 22.37 19.70
CA GLU A 371 -14.20 23.55 20.13
C GLU A 371 -13.97 23.87 21.61
N LYS A 372 -13.77 22.85 22.45
CA LYS A 372 -13.44 23.01 23.88
C LYS A 372 -11.98 23.38 24.08
N ARG A 373 -11.57 24.57 23.58
CA ARG A 373 -10.28 25.18 23.99
C ARG A 373 -10.38 25.69 25.41
N PRO A 374 -9.34 25.48 26.25
CA PRO A 374 -9.29 26.10 27.59
C PRO A 374 -9.13 27.60 27.47
#